data_2bafdb7629e5d28c13a22e0a70e606f5
#
_entry.id   2bafdb7629e5d28c13a22e0a70e606f5
#
_cell.length_a   1.000
_cell.length_b   1.000
_cell.length_c   1.000
_cell.angle_alpha   90.00
_cell.angle_beta   90.00
_cell.angle_gamma   90.00
#
_symmetry.space_group_name_H-M   'P 1'
#
loop_
_entity.id
_entity.type
_entity.pdbx_description
1 polymer ?
#
loop_
_entity_poly.entity_id
_entity_poly.type
_entity_poly.pdbx_seq_one_letter_code
_entity_poly.pdbx_strand_id
1 'polypeptide(L)'
;MYYKKNSDGYIQILPGIRIKTLVHGEKTLFSEFRMEAGSQLPDHSHPHEQTGYLVSGRMRLIMGQEILEAEPGDSWCVPGNAKHRAEILEDSVVIEVFSPVREEYLKYKS
;
A
#
# COMPACT_ATOMS: atom_id res chain seq x y z
N MET A 1 0.58 22.14 2.25
CA MET A 1 1.77 21.30 2.00
C MET A 1 1.59 20.63 0.65
N TYR A 2 2.62 20.67 -0.18
CA TYR A 2 2.46 20.31 -1.58
C TYR A 2 3.76 19.70 -2.13
N TYR A 3 3.66 18.59 -2.86
CA TYR A 3 4.80 17.91 -3.45
C TYR A 3 4.55 17.62 -4.93
N LYS A 4 5.51 17.97 -5.77
CA LYS A 4 5.45 17.69 -7.20
C LYS A 4 5.76 16.21 -7.46
N LYS A 5 5.26 15.71 -8.57
CA LYS A 5 5.57 14.35 -9.02
C LYS A 5 7.08 14.19 -9.14
N ASN A 6 7.59 13.07 -8.65
CA ASN A 6 9.01 12.73 -8.69
C ASN A 6 9.16 11.22 -8.79
N SER A 7 9.95 10.74 -9.73
CA SER A 7 10.19 9.32 -9.94
C SER A 7 11.24 8.73 -8.99
N ASP A 8 11.91 9.56 -8.20
CA ASP A 8 12.91 9.12 -7.24
C ASP A 8 12.30 8.84 -5.86
N GLY A 9 13.08 8.22 -4.98
CA GLY A 9 12.71 8.07 -3.58
C GLY A 9 11.92 6.83 -3.21
N TYR A 10 11.75 5.90 -4.16
CA TYR A 10 11.12 4.61 -3.85
C TYR A 10 12.13 3.70 -3.14
N ILE A 11 11.70 3.09 -2.04
CA ILE A 11 12.53 2.23 -1.20
C ILE A 11 11.99 0.80 -1.27
N GLN A 12 12.87 -0.16 -1.55
CA GLN A 12 12.48 -1.57 -1.53
C GLN A 12 12.37 -2.04 -0.07
N ILE A 13 11.18 -2.53 0.30
CA ILE A 13 10.92 -3.03 1.66
C ILE A 13 10.86 -4.55 1.71
N LEU A 14 10.57 -5.19 0.57
CA LEU A 14 10.51 -6.65 0.40
C LEU A 14 10.92 -6.94 -1.05
N PRO A 15 11.30 -8.19 -1.37
CA PRO A 15 11.60 -8.52 -2.76
C PRO A 15 10.47 -8.11 -3.70
N GLY A 16 10.78 -7.28 -4.69
CA GLY A 16 9.81 -6.84 -5.69
C GLY A 16 8.82 -5.78 -5.22
N ILE A 17 8.94 -5.29 -3.98
CA ILE A 17 7.98 -4.32 -3.44
C ILE A 17 8.71 -3.06 -3.00
N ARG A 18 8.33 -1.94 -3.61
CA ARG A 18 8.88 -0.62 -3.30
C ARG A 18 7.77 0.30 -2.83
N ILE A 19 8.10 1.17 -1.89
CA ILE A 19 7.16 2.12 -1.32
C ILE A 19 7.74 3.53 -1.35
N LYS A 20 6.86 4.51 -1.45
CA LYS A 20 7.18 5.92 -1.25
C LYS A 20 6.04 6.56 -0.49
N THR A 21 6.37 7.29 0.57
CA THR A 21 5.40 8.17 1.23
C THR A 21 5.33 9.46 0.44
N LEU A 22 4.18 9.74 -0.14
CA LEU A 22 3.99 10.90 -1.00
C LEU A 22 3.79 12.18 -0.20
N VAL A 23 2.91 12.12 0.80
CA VAL A 23 2.59 13.26 1.65
C VAL A 23 1.91 12.75 2.92
N HIS A 24 2.02 13.47 4.01
CA HIS A 24 1.28 13.16 5.23
C HIS A 24 0.89 14.45 5.96
N GLY A 25 -0.18 14.36 6.74
CA GLY A 25 -0.61 15.41 7.64
C GLY A 25 -0.55 14.92 9.08
N GLU A 26 -1.40 15.48 9.93
CA GLU A 26 -1.50 15.04 11.33
C GLU A 26 -2.23 13.70 11.47
N LYS A 27 -3.21 13.45 10.61
CA LYS A 27 -4.13 12.32 10.77
C LYS A 27 -3.97 11.24 9.72
N THR A 28 -3.41 11.57 8.56
CA THR A 28 -3.31 10.60 7.46
C THR A 28 -1.92 10.64 6.82
N LEU A 29 -1.54 9.50 6.29
CA LEU A 29 -0.33 9.34 5.49
C LEU A 29 -0.71 8.72 4.15
N PHE A 30 -0.27 9.34 3.06
CA PHE A 30 -0.58 8.94 1.69
C PHE A 30 0.65 8.32 1.05
N SER A 31 0.54 7.06 0.64
CA SER A 31 1.68 6.30 0.12
C SER A 31 1.36 5.68 -1.23
N GLU A 32 2.42 5.37 -1.98
CA GLU A 32 2.33 4.64 -3.24
C GLU A 32 3.23 3.41 -3.16
N PHE A 33 2.67 2.27 -3.52
CA PHE A 33 3.41 1.01 -3.63
C PHE A 33 3.56 0.65 -5.10
N ARG A 34 4.76 0.23 -5.47
CA ARG A 34 5.06 -0.35 -6.79
C ARG A 34 5.53 -1.78 -6.57
N MET A 35 4.80 -2.73 -7.13
CA MET A 35 5.01 -4.14 -6.81
C MET A 35 5.12 -4.96 -8.08
N GLU A 36 6.15 -5.80 -8.15
CA GLU A 36 6.40 -6.65 -9.30
C GLU A 36 5.55 -7.92 -9.23
N ALA A 37 5.15 -8.41 -10.40
CA ALA A 37 4.43 -9.69 -10.51
C ALA A 37 5.18 -10.80 -9.79
N GLY A 38 4.46 -11.61 -9.03
CA GLY A 38 5.05 -12.71 -8.26
C GLY A 38 5.50 -12.34 -6.87
N SER A 39 5.55 -11.05 -6.52
CA SER A 39 5.87 -10.63 -5.17
C SER A 39 4.69 -10.85 -4.23
N GLN A 40 4.98 -10.87 -2.93
CA GLN A 40 3.96 -11.12 -1.91
C GLN A 40 4.16 -10.19 -0.72
N LEU A 41 3.06 -9.66 -0.21
CA LEU A 41 3.04 -9.04 1.11
C LEU A 41 2.56 -10.11 2.09
N PRO A 42 3.42 -10.55 3.03
CA PRO A 42 3.04 -11.62 3.96
C PRO A 42 1.97 -11.15 4.95
N ASP A 43 1.34 -12.10 5.61
CA ASP A 43 0.37 -11.79 6.67
C ASP A 43 0.96 -10.83 7.67
N HIS A 44 0.24 -9.76 7.95
CA HIS A 44 0.61 -8.78 8.96
C HIS A 44 -0.63 -8.04 9.44
N SER A 45 -0.47 -7.33 10.54
CA SER A 45 -1.50 -6.45 11.06
C SER A 45 -0.85 -5.23 11.68
N HIS A 46 -1.60 -4.16 11.79
CA HIS A 46 -1.15 -2.91 12.39
C HIS A 46 -2.38 -2.15 12.91
N PRO A 47 -2.21 -1.27 13.90
CA PRO A 47 -3.36 -0.55 14.48
C PRO A 47 -3.99 0.46 13.53
N HIS A 48 -3.29 0.86 12.48
CA HIS A 48 -3.76 1.85 11.53
C HIS A 48 -4.89 1.30 10.66
N GLU A 49 -5.91 2.12 10.42
CA GLU A 49 -6.87 1.86 9.36
C GLU A 49 -6.20 2.16 8.03
N GLN A 50 -6.47 1.35 7.03
CA GLN A 50 -5.82 1.47 5.73
C GLN A 50 -6.88 1.39 4.64
N THR A 51 -6.89 2.38 3.75
CA THR A 51 -7.74 2.35 2.56
C THR A 51 -6.84 2.34 1.33
N GLY A 52 -7.20 1.53 0.35
CA GLY A 52 -6.37 1.33 -0.82
C GLY A 52 -7.14 1.43 -2.12
N TYR A 53 -6.38 1.68 -3.19
CA TYR A 53 -6.91 1.82 -4.55
C TYR A 53 -5.89 1.27 -5.54
N LEU A 54 -6.33 0.36 -6.40
CA LEU A 54 -5.45 -0.19 -7.43
C LEU A 54 -5.44 0.73 -8.65
N VAL A 55 -4.29 1.33 -8.92
CA VAL A 55 -4.11 2.24 -10.06
C VAL A 55 -3.89 1.44 -11.34
N SER A 56 -3.04 0.40 -11.28
CA SER A 56 -2.74 -0.45 -12.42
C SER A 56 -2.29 -1.83 -11.94
N GLY A 57 -2.41 -2.82 -12.81
CA GLY A 57 -2.00 -4.17 -12.52
C GLY A 57 -3.14 -5.07 -12.05
N ARG A 58 -2.80 -6.13 -11.36
CA ARG A 58 -3.76 -7.08 -10.78
C ARG A 58 -3.16 -7.66 -9.52
N MET A 59 -3.96 -7.77 -8.48
CA MET A 59 -3.50 -8.36 -7.23
C MET A 59 -4.64 -9.06 -6.50
N ARG A 60 -4.28 -9.93 -5.59
CA ARG A 60 -5.23 -10.60 -4.70
C ARG A 60 -4.95 -10.14 -3.29
N LEU A 61 -5.96 -9.52 -2.65
CA LEU A 61 -5.90 -9.11 -1.26
C LEU A 61 -6.70 -10.11 -0.44
N ILE A 62 -6.09 -10.63 0.61
CA ILE A 62 -6.70 -11.66 1.45
C ILE A 62 -6.75 -11.12 2.89
N MET A 63 -7.97 -11.08 3.45
CA MET A 63 -8.22 -10.60 4.79
C MET A 63 -9.18 -11.59 5.46
N GLY A 64 -8.64 -12.49 6.29
CA GLY A 64 -9.41 -13.58 6.84
C GLY A 64 -9.96 -14.48 5.74
N GLN A 65 -11.28 -14.60 5.66
CA GLN A 65 -11.94 -15.41 4.62
C GLN A 65 -12.33 -14.56 3.40
N GLU A 66 -12.15 -13.26 3.48
CA GLU A 66 -12.44 -12.38 2.36
C GLU A 66 -11.28 -12.39 1.37
N ILE A 67 -11.56 -12.59 0.11
CA ILE A 67 -10.57 -12.54 -0.96
C ILE A 67 -11.08 -11.57 -2.01
N LEU A 68 -10.29 -10.52 -2.27
CA LEU A 68 -10.56 -9.57 -3.33
C LEU A 68 -9.54 -9.80 -4.45
N GLU A 69 -10.01 -10.15 -5.64
CA GLU A 69 -9.17 -10.11 -6.84
C GLU A 69 -9.32 -8.73 -7.44
N ALA A 70 -8.36 -7.87 -7.17
CA ALA A 70 -8.44 -6.46 -7.52
C ALA A 70 -8.02 -6.22 -8.96
N GLU A 71 -8.81 -5.40 -9.65
CA GLU A 71 -8.54 -4.85 -10.97
C GLU A 71 -8.41 -3.33 -10.84
N PRO A 72 -7.78 -2.66 -11.82
CA PRO A 72 -7.66 -1.19 -11.76
C PRO A 72 -9.01 -0.52 -11.52
N GLY A 73 -9.05 0.37 -10.53
CA GLY A 73 -10.27 1.03 -10.10
C GLY A 73 -10.92 0.43 -8.86
N ASP A 74 -10.53 -0.76 -8.46
CA ASP A 74 -11.05 -1.37 -7.24
C ASP A 74 -10.41 -0.74 -6.01
N SER A 75 -11.18 -0.73 -4.92
CA SER A 75 -10.74 -0.14 -3.67
C SER A 75 -11.14 -1.03 -2.49
N TRP A 76 -10.47 -0.84 -1.37
CA TRP A 76 -10.68 -1.65 -0.17
C TRP A 76 -10.40 -0.85 1.08
N CYS A 77 -10.90 -1.36 2.21
CA CYS A 77 -10.55 -0.85 3.53
C CYS A 77 -10.12 -2.03 4.40
N VAL A 78 -8.97 -1.89 5.02
CA VAL A 78 -8.47 -2.83 6.03
C VAL A 78 -8.64 -2.16 7.38
N PRO A 79 -9.55 -2.66 8.23
CA PRO A 79 -9.75 -2.10 9.57
C PRO A 79 -8.48 -2.25 10.40
N GLY A 80 -8.32 -1.38 11.39
CA GLY A 80 -7.21 -1.47 12.34
C GLY A 80 -7.13 -2.86 12.95
N ASN A 81 -5.92 -3.39 13.06
CA ASN A 81 -5.59 -4.70 13.63
C ASN A 81 -6.10 -5.91 12.84
N ALA A 82 -6.74 -5.73 11.71
CA ALA A 82 -7.15 -6.85 10.87
C ALA A 82 -5.93 -7.45 10.15
N LYS A 83 -5.77 -8.76 10.29
CA LYS A 83 -4.69 -9.48 9.63
C LYS A 83 -4.96 -9.58 8.13
N HIS A 84 -3.97 -9.25 7.31
CA HIS A 84 -4.14 -9.25 5.87
C HIS A 84 -2.83 -9.57 5.15
N ARG A 85 -2.95 -10.03 3.90
CA ARG A 85 -1.81 -10.30 3.02
C ARG A 85 -2.21 -10.03 1.57
N ALA A 86 -1.23 -9.97 0.69
CA ALA A 86 -1.49 -9.75 -0.73
C ALA A 86 -0.55 -10.57 -1.60
N GLU A 87 -1.09 -10.99 -2.74
CA GLU A 87 -0.34 -11.68 -3.80
C GLU A 87 -0.42 -10.81 -5.05
N ILE A 88 0.73 -10.51 -5.65
CA ILE A 88 0.80 -9.61 -6.79
C ILE A 88 0.83 -10.44 -8.07
N LEU A 89 -0.24 -10.37 -8.87
CA LEU A 89 -0.42 -11.20 -10.05
C LEU A 89 0.22 -10.59 -11.30
N GLU A 90 0.21 -9.27 -11.40
CA GLU A 90 0.85 -8.49 -12.46
C GLU A 90 1.55 -7.31 -11.82
N ASP A 91 2.50 -6.69 -12.53
CA ASP A 91 3.13 -5.47 -12.01
C ASP A 91 2.04 -4.47 -11.65
N SER A 92 2.07 -3.98 -10.43
CA SER A 92 0.97 -3.20 -9.87
C SER A 92 1.44 -1.90 -9.23
N VAL A 93 0.58 -0.88 -9.32
CA VAL A 93 0.72 0.37 -8.61
C VAL A 93 -0.51 0.55 -7.73
N VAL A 94 -0.29 0.74 -6.43
CA VAL A 94 -1.35 0.84 -5.43
C VAL A 94 -1.15 2.12 -4.64
N ILE A 95 -2.24 2.82 -4.38
CA ILE A 95 -2.27 3.96 -3.45
C ILE A 95 -2.89 3.48 -2.14
N GLU A 96 -2.21 3.78 -1.03
CA GLU A 96 -2.69 3.42 0.31
C GLU A 96 -2.68 4.64 1.22
N VAL A 97 -3.77 4.83 1.95
CA VAL A 97 -3.90 5.88 2.95
C VAL A 97 -3.99 5.23 4.33
N PHE A 98 -3.14 5.67 5.23
CA PHE A 98 -3.09 5.16 6.62
C PHE A 98 -3.57 6.23 7.59
N SER A 99 -4.41 5.85 8.53
CA SER A 99 -4.88 6.72 9.62
C SER A 99 -4.93 5.93 10.94
N PRO A 100 -4.29 6.42 12.02
CA PRO A 100 -3.43 7.62 12.06
C PRO A 100 -2.18 7.46 11.19
N VAL A 101 -1.34 8.49 11.16
CA VAL A 101 -0.08 8.46 10.42
C VAL A 101 0.72 7.23 10.81
N ARG A 102 1.11 6.42 9.82
CA ARG A 102 1.95 5.25 10.05
C ARG A 102 3.40 5.71 10.15
N GLU A 103 3.85 5.91 11.38
CA GLU A 103 5.14 6.58 11.67
C GLU A 103 6.33 5.88 11.03
N GLU A 104 6.31 4.56 10.98
CA GLU A 104 7.38 3.80 10.35
C GLU A 104 7.54 4.10 8.86
N TYR A 105 6.51 4.68 8.22
CA TYR A 105 6.56 5.05 6.81
C TYR A 105 7.04 6.49 6.58
N LEU A 106 7.23 7.27 7.62
CA LEU A 106 7.74 8.65 7.49
C LEU A 106 9.14 8.67 6.89
N LYS A 107 9.96 7.67 7.21
CA LYS A 107 11.32 7.56 6.67
C LYS A 107 11.36 7.29 5.16
N TYR A 108 10.24 6.92 4.56
CA TYR A 108 10.15 6.65 3.11
C TYR A 108 9.74 7.88 2.32
N LYS A 109 9.63 9.01 2.97
CA LYS A 109 9.34 10.26 2.30
C LYS A 109 10.62 10.83 1.70
N SER A 110 10.56 11.18 0.43
CA SER A 110 11.73 11.76 -0.24
C SER A 110 11.50 13.20 -0.63
#